data_dcdeb8f983b0667ecf295a605223bc2e
#
_entry.id   dcdeb8f983b0667ecf295a605223bc2e
#
_cell.length_a   1.000
_cell.length_b   1.000
_cell.length_c   1.000
_cell.angle_alpha   90.00
_cell.angle_beta   90.00
_cell.angle_gamma   90.00
#
_symmetry.space_group_name_H-M   'P 1'
#
loop_
_entity.id
_entity.type
_entity.pdbx_description
1 polymer ?
#
loop_
_entity_poly.entity_id
_entity_poly.type
_entity_poly.pdbx_seq_one_letter_code
_entity_poly.pdbx_strand_id
1 'polypeptide(L)'
;KGGILPWFGTGKMVEEFENAAFELNEAGELAGPVRTDYGFHLIKLVDKKTLPTLAESRRELSKKVRRDSRAEITKTSFVNKLKKEYGAEVSTRRLDALTLAAAKVDSLFYKGHPLEGVRKSELGRTLFSVAGVPRTVEDFVTWANAGKIRDLNRPADVMVVQEVDRYLEEELLAYEDTQLEGKH
;
A
#
# COMPACT_ATOMS: atom_id res chain seq x y z
N LYS A 1 7.64 -12.19 38.42
CA LYS A 1 7.84 -12.53 37.00
C LYS A 1 9.24 -13.09 36.71
N GLY A 2 10.07 -13.34 37.73
CA GLY A 2 11.28 -14.17 37.71
C GLY A 2 12.42 -13.71 36.78
N GLY A 3 12.43 -12.45 36.34
CA GLY A 3 13.49 -11.93 35.47
C GLY A 3 13.46 -12.41 34.02
N ILE A 4 12.41 -13.14 33.60
CA ILE A 4 12.27 -13.58 32.19
C ILE A 4 11.92 -12.40 31.32
N LEU A 5 12.76 -12.16 30.32
CA LEU A 5 12.53 -11.15 29.28
C LEU A 5 11.70 -11.71 28.13
N PRO A 6 10.89 -10.87 27.46
CA PRO A 6 10.25 -11.27 26.21
C PRO A 6 11.30 -11.50 25.13
N TRP A 7 10.90 -12.14 24.01
CA TRP A 7 11.74 -12.29 22.84
C TRP A 7 12.21 -10.92 22.33
N PHE A 8 13.51 -10.78 22.12
CA PHE A 8 14.12 -9.59 21.53
C PHE A 8 15.07 -9.97 20.40
N GLY A 9 15.22 -9.07 19.46
CA GLY A 9 16.18 -9.15 18.37
C GLY A 9 17.15 -7.98 18.44
N THR A 10 18.04 -7.89 17.45
CA THR A 10 19.08 -6.87 17.33
C THR A 10 18.52 -5.45 17.44
N GLY A 11 19.18 -4.60 18.20
CA GLY A 11 18.84 -3.20 18.43
C GLY A 11 17.67 -2.97 19.41
N LYS A 12 17.32 -3.97 20.23
CA LYS A 12 16.26 -3.88 21.23
C LYS A 12 16.77 -3.74 22.67
N MET A 13 18.00 -4.12 22.91
CA MET A 13 18.67 -4.00 24.20
C MET A 13 19.88 -3.09 24.09
N VAL A 14 20.48 -2.70 25.21
CA VAL A 14 21.77 -2.00 25.22
C VAL A 14 22.85 -2.92 24.67
N GLU A 15 23.82 -2.35 23.98
CA GLU A 15 24.77 -3.07 23.14
C GLU A 15 25.55 -4.15 23.93
N GLU A 16 26.01 -3.82 25.14
CA GLU A 16 26.80 -4.73 25.97
C GLU A 16 25.98 -5.95 26.42
N PHE A 17 24.70 -5.71 26.75
CA PHE A 17 23.76 -6.79 27.11
C PHE A 17 23.42 -7.65 25.91
N GLU A 18 23.17 -7.00 24.77
CA GLU A 18 22.78 -7.68 23.53
C GLU A 18 23.91 -8.58 23.02
N ASN A 19 25.14 -8.06 22.96
CA ASN A 19 26.30 -8.81 22.52
C ASN A 19 26.51 -10.05 23.39
N ALA A 20 26.51 -9.88 24.71
CA ALA A 20 26.67 -11.01 25.64
C ALA A 20 25.52 -12.04 25.54
N ALA A 21 24.29 -11.58 25.30
CA ALA A 21 23.14 -12.49 25.15
C ALA A 21 23.21 -13.31 23.85
N PHE A 22 23.69 -12.69 22.75
CA PHE A 22 23.78 -13.38 21.44
C PHE A 22 25.01 -14.28 21.30
N GLU A 23 26.04 -14.13 22.14
CA GLU A 23 27.17 -15.06 22.25
C GLU A 23 26.78 -16.40 22.83
N LEU A 24 25.70 -16.46 23.65
CA LEU A 24 25.19 -17.70 24.23
C LEU A 24 24.59 -18.60 23.13
N ASN A 25 24.88 -19.89 23.19
CA ASN A 25 24.49 -20.85 22.14
C ASN A 25 23.48 -21.89 22.62
N GLU A 26 23.58 -22.34 23.88
CA GLU A 26 22.75 -23.42 24.41
C GLU A 26 21.81 -22.92 25.52
N ALA A 27 20.56 -23.44 25.51
CA ALA A 27 19.61 -23.12 26.57
C ALA A 27 20.16 -23.55 27.94
N GLY A 28 20.12 -22.63 28.91
CA GLY A 28 20.70 -22.80 30.25
C GLY A 28 22.08 -22.18 30.42
N GLU A 29 22.76 -21.81 29.34
CA GLU A 29 24.08 -21.13 29.38
C GLU A 29 23.96 -19.74 30.02
N LEU A 30 25.05 -19.33 30.70
CA LEU A 30 25.12 -18.11 31.49
C LEU A 30 26.23 -17.21 30.98
N ALA A 31 25.95 -15.91 30.81
CA ALA A 31 26.93 -14.88 30.61
C ALA A 31 26.92 -13.84 31.73
N GLY A 32 28.08 -13.30 32.03
CA GLY A 32 28.24 -12.21 32.97
C GLY A 32 29.20 -12.48 34.13
N PRO A 33 29.34 -11.46 35.02
CA PRO A 33 28.55 -10.24 35.08
C PRO A 33 28.86 -9.26 33.95
N VAL A 34 27.80 -8.86 33.21
CA VAL A 34 27.88 -7.86 32.12
C VAL A 34 27.55 -6.49 32.71
N ARG A 35 28.43 -5.52 32.49
CA ARG A 35 28.24 -4.13 32.95
C ARG A 35 27.52 -3.33 31.86
N THR A 36 26.46 -2.64 32.24
CA THR A 36 25.76 -1.65 31.43
C THR A 36 25.54 -0.39 32.26
N ASP A 37 25.02 0.68 31.67
CA ASP A 37 24.65 1.91 32.39
C ASP A 37 23.55 1.65 33.46
N TYR A 38 22.83 0.55 33.36
CA TYR A 38 21.79 0.14 34.32
C TYR A 38 22.32 -0.75 35.44
N GLY A 39 23.61 -1.12 35.42
CA GLY A 39 24.24 -1.96 36.45
C GLY A 39 24.87 -3.23 35.89
N PHE A 40 25.03 -4.22 36.79
CA PHE A 40 25.59 -5.53 36.43
C PHE A 40 24.47 -6.55 36.21
N HIS A 41 24.59 -7.34 35.15
CA HIS A 41 23.62 -8.33 34.72
C HIS A 41 24.23 -9.72 34.65
N LEU A 42 23.50 -10.71 35.14
CA LEU A 42 23.72 -12.12 34.83
C LEU A 42 22.67 -12.55 33.84
N ILE A 43 23.09 -13.01 32.68
CA ILE A 43 22.21 -13.34 31.55
C ILE A 43 22.16 -14.86 31.41
N LYS A 44 20.97 -15.43 31.45
CA LYS A 44 20.74 -16.85 31.21
C LYS A 44 19.95 -17.02 29.91
N LEU A 45 20.48 -17.80 28.97
CA LEU A 45 19.75 -18.16 27.77
C LEU A 45 18.62 -19.14 28.12
N VAL A 46 17.39 -18.74 27.83
CA VAL A 46 16.20 -19.59 28.01
C VAL A 46 15.90 -20.33 26.72
N ASP A 47 15.94 -19.62 25.60
CA ASP A 47 15.70 -20.19 24.27
C ASP A 47 16.27 -19.26 23.18
N LYS A 48 16.65 -19.82 22.02
CA LYS A 48 17.23 -19.12 20.87
C LYS A 48 16.49 -19.51 19.60
N LYS A 49 15.88 -18.52 18.93
CA LYS A 49 15.27 -18.74 17.62
C LYS A 49 16.26 -18.43 16.51
N THR A 50 16.42 -19.38 15.62
CA THR A 50 17.14 -19.12 14.37
C THR A 50 16.36 -18.17 13.49
N LEU A 51 17.08 -17.38 12.68
CA LEU A 51 16.42 -16.56 11.67
C LEU A 51 15.71 -17.49 10.66
N PRO A 52 14.46 -17.19 10.32
CA PRO A 52 13.78 -17.96 9.29
C PRO A 52 14.50 -17.80 7.95
N THR A 53 14.44 -18.83 7.13
CA THR A 53 15.00 -18.78 5.78
C THR A 53 14.35 -17.69 4.93
N LEU A 54 15.02 -17.29 3.84
CA LEU A 54 14.44 -16.32 2.90
C LEU A 54 13.09 -16.80 2.34
N ALA A 55 12.95 -18.12 2.10
CA ALA A 55 11.70 -18.70 1.60
C ALA A 55 10.55 -18.51 2.60
N GLU A 56 10.78 -18.77 3.88
CA GLU A 56 9.81 -18.58 4.95
C GLU A 56 9.49 -17.09 5.19
N SER A 57 10.51 -16.23 5.11
CA SER A 57 10.36 -14.77 5.33
C SER A 57 9.80 -14.03 4.13
N ARG A 58 9.82 -14.62 2.93
CA ARG A 58 9.50 -13.94 1.66
C ARG A 58 8.16 -13.22 1.68
N ARG A 59 7.14 -13.85 2.25
CA ARG A 59 5.79 -13.25 2.32
C ARG A 59 5.75 -12.01 3.22
N GLU A 60 6.45 -12.05 4.34
CA GLU A 60 6.52 -10.92 5.29
C GLU A 60 7.37 -9.78 4.73
N LEU A 61 8.54 -10.11 4.17
CA LEU A 61 9.44 -9.16 3.53
C LEU A 61 8.75 -8.45 2.36
N SER A 62 8.03 -9.20 1.50
CA SER A 62 7.26 -8.61 0.41
C SER A 62 6.19 -7.62 0.91
N LYS A 63 5.52 -7.92 2.03
CA LYS A 63 4.58 -6.98 2.65
C LYS A 63 5.28 -5.72 3.18
N LYS A 64 6.45 -5.86 3.81
CA LYS A 64 7.24 -4.72 4.31
C LYS A 64 7.71 -3.83 3.16
N VAL A 65 8.25 -4.42 2.09
CA VAL A 65 8.69 -3.68 0.90
C VAL A 65 7.53 -2.93 0.25
N ARG A 66 6.37 -3.56 0.10
CA ARG A 66 5.17 -2.89 -0.47
C ARG A 66 4.65 -1.71 0.38
N ARG A 67 4.95 -1.68 1.68
CA ARG A 67 4.57 -0.60 2.60
C ARG A 67 5.65 0.46 2.78
N ASP A 68 6.81 0.27 2.18
CA ASP A 68 7.90 1.24 2.24
C ASP A 68 7.54 2.46 1.38
N SER A 69 7.78 3.66 1.92
CA SER A 69 7.52 4.92 1.20
C SER A 69 8.26 5.03 -0.13
N ARG A 70 9.42 4.38 -0.24
CA ARG A 70 10.20 4.32 -1.49
C ARG A 70 9.48 3.52 -2.58
N ALA A 71 8.71 2.49 -2.21
CA ALA A 71 7.89 1.75 -3.17
C ALA A 71 6.78 2.64 -3.76
N GLU A 72 6.15 3.49 -2.95
CA GLU A 72 5.16 4.47 -3.42
C GLU A 72 5.77 5.53 -4.34
N ILE A 73 6.95 6.07 -4.01
CA ILE A 73 7.67 7.02 -4.87
C ILE A 73 7.99 6.38 -6.23
N THR A 74 8.49 5.15 -6.23
CA THR A 74 8.83 4.41 -7.45
C THR A 74 7.58 4.15 -8.29
N LYS A 75 6.47 3.72 -7.65
CA LYS A 75 5.19 3.51 -8.30
C LYS A 75 4.66 4.80 -8.94
N THR A 76 4.64 5.90 -8.18
CA THR A 76 4.18 7.20 -8.68
C THR A 76 5.02 7.67 -9.88
N SER A 77 6.35 7.54 -9.79
CA SER A 77 7.25 7.90 -10.89
C SER A 77 7.01 7.04 -12.14
N PHE A 78 6.76 5.74 -11.95
CA PHE A 78 6.45 4.82 -13.04
C PHE A 78 5.11 5.15 -13.69
N VAL A 79 4.06 5.36 -12.90
CA VAL A 79 2.73 5.76 -13.40
C VAL A 79 2.80 7.09 -14.16
N ASN A 80 3.54 8.08 -13.64
CA ASN A 80 3.73 9.35 -14.32
C ASN A 80 4.46 9.20 -15.66
N LYS A 81 5.41 8.26 -15.75
CA LYS A 81 6.05 7.90 -17.02
C LYS A 81 5.02 7.32 -18.00
N LEU A 82 4.21 6.35 -17.56
CA LEU A 82 3.17 5.74 -18.39
C LEU A 82 2.09 6.74 -18.83
N LYS A 83 1.67 7.68 -17.96
CA LYS A 83 0.74 8.76 -18.31
C LYS A 83 1.25 9.56 -19.52
N LYS A 84 2.55 9.89 -19.54
CA LYS A 84 3.19 10.62 -20.66
C LYS A 84 3.34 9.76 -21.90
N GLU A 85 3.79 8.52 -21.74
CA GLU A 85 4.05 7.59 -22.84
C GLU A 85 2.77 7.23 -23.59
N TYR A 86 1.67 7.01 -22.89
CA TYR A 86 0.38 6.62 -23.46
C TYR A 86 -0.59 7.79 -23.67
N GLY A 87 -0.16 9.04 -23.42
CA GLY A 87 -0.97 10.24 -23.60
C GLY A 87 -2.24 10.22 -22.73
N ALA A 88 -2.13 9.68 -21.52
CA ALA A 88 -3.29 9.49 -20.65
C ALA A 88 -3.54 10.73 -19.79
N GLU A 89 -4.50 11.54 -20.21
CA GLU A 89 -4.95 12.75 -19.51
C GLU A 89 -6.43 12.65 -19.16
N VAL A 90 -6.77 12.98 -17.90
CA VAL A 90 -8.16 13.04 -17.44
C VAL A 90 -8.82 14.31 -17.96
N SER A 91 -9.99 14.18 -18.56
CA SER A 91 -10.80 15.32 -18.98
C SER A 91 -11.29 16.13 -17.77
N THR A 92 -10.74 17.32 -17.55
CA THR A 92 -11.12 18.22 -16.45
C THR A 92 -12.62 18.46 -16.40
N ARG A 93 -13.24 18.71 -17.58
CA ARG A 93 -14.69 18.92 -17.68
C ARG A 93 -15.50 17.72 -17.18
N ARG A 94 -15.04 16.48 -17.41
CA ARG A 94 -15.74 15.27 -16.96
C ARG A 94 -15.50 15.02 -15.48
N LEU A 95 -14.30 15.28 -15.01
CA LEU A 95 -13.94 15.22 -13.61
C LEU A 95 -14.80 16.21 -12.80
N ASP A 96 -14.94 17.45 -13.26
CA ASP A 96 -15.79 18.46 -12.63
C ASP A 96 -17.27 18.02 -12.57
N ALA A 97 -17.77 17.41 -13.66
CA ALA A 97 -19.15 16.91 -13.69
C ALA A 97 -19.37 15.76 -12.69
N LEU A 98 -18.39 14.84 -12.56
CA LEU A 98 -18.40 13.77 -11.57
C LEU A 98 -18.34 14.31 -10.15
N THR A 99 -17.46 15.27 -9.88
CA THR A 99 -17.29 15.91 -8.59
C THR A 99 -18.58 16.63 -8.14
N LEU A 100 -19.21 17.36 -9.07
CA LEU A 100 -20.51 18.01 -8.81
C LEU A 100 -21.64 17.00 -8.57
N ALA A 101 -21.62 15.86 -9.27
CA ALA A 101 -22.59 14.81 -9.05
C ALA A 101 -22.40 14.16 -7.67
N ALA A 102 -21.16 13.88 -7.30
CA ALA A 102 -20.81 13.31 -5.99
C ALA A 102 -21.17 14.25 -4.84
N ALA A 103 -20.87 15.54 -4.95
CA ALA A 103 -21.19 16.54 -3.92
C ALA A 103 -22.70 16.68 -3.64
N LYS A 104 -23.55 16.40 -4.62
CA LYS A 104 -25.02 16.43 -4.45
C LYS A 104 -25.60 15.21 -3.74
N VAL A 105 -24.85 14.14 -3.63
CA VAL A 105 -25.32 12.81 -3.22
C VAL A 105 -24.43 12.22 -2.13
N ASP A 106 -24.03 13.09 -1.18
CA ASP A 106 -23.09 12.79 -0.09
C ASP A 106 -23.41 11.50 0.67
N SER A 107 -24.70 11.15 0.81
CA SER A 107 -25.14 9.94 1.49
C SER A 107 -25.11 8.66 0.61
N LEU A 108 -24.99 8.78 -0.71
CA LEU A 108 -25.01 7.63 -1.64
C LEU A 108 -23.66 6.99 -1.80
N PHE A 109 -22.59 7.75 -1.66
CA PHE A 109 -21.23 7.20 -1.61
C PHE A 109 -21.06 6.19 -0.47
N TYR A 110 -21.75 6.43 0.65
CA TYR A 110 -21.71 5.57 1.84
C TYR A 110 -22.56 4.29 1.74
N LYS A 111 -23.45 4.18 0.75
CA LYS A 111 -24.39 3.06 0.62
C LYS A 111 -24.03 2.06 -0.49
N GLY A 112 -22.82 2.15 -1.06
CA GLY A 112 -22.36 1.22 -2.10
C GLY A 112 -23.00 1.46 -3.48
N HIS A 113 -23.64 2.62 -3.70
CA HIS A 113 -24.17 3.07 -4.99
C HIS A 113 -23.54 4.40 -5.38
N PRO A 114 -22.21 4.44 -5.60
CA PRO A 114 -21.55 5.69 -5.98
C PRO A 114 -22.07 6.12 -7.36
N LEU A 115 -22.40 7.41 -7.46
CA LEU A 115 -22.62 8.09 -8.73
C LEU A 115 -24.00 7.86 -9.44
N GLU A 116 -25.04 7.44 -8.74
CA GLU A 116 -26.41 7.50 -9.29
C GLU A 116 -26.83 8.91 -9.72
N GLY A 117 -26.17 9.97 -9.20
CA GLY A 117 -26.38 11.37 -9.57
C GLY A 117 -25.76 11.80 -10.89
N VAL A 118 -24.99 10.95 -11.56
CA VAL A 118 -24.37 11.28 -12.87
C VAL A 118 -25.46 11.34 -13.95
N ARG A 119 -25.49 12.43 -14.71
CA ARG A 119 -26.42 12.57 -15.81
C ARG A 119 -26.19 11.50 -16.90
N LYS A 120 -27.25 10.88 -17.40
CA LYS A 120 -27.16 9.89 -18.47
C LYS A 120 -26.38 10.39 -19.72
N SER A 121 -26.47 11.69 -20.03
CA SER A 121 -25.74 12.31 -21.14
C SER A 121 -24.24 12.38 -20.94
N GLU A 122 -23.74 12.21 -19.72
CA GLU A 122 -22.31 12.19 -19.39
C GLU A 122 -21.72 10.77 -19.42
N LEU A 123 -22.50 9.73 -19.20
CA LEU A 123 -22.03 8.35 -19.07
C LEU A 123 -21.19 7.89 -20.25
N GLY A 124 -21.67 8.06 -21.49
CA GLY A 124 -20.95 7.67 -22.70
C GLY A 124 -19.81 8.60 -23.11
N ARG A 125 -19.46 9.61 -22.29
CA ARG A 125 -18.38 10.55 -22.61
C ARG A 125 -17.05 10.04 -22.13
N THR A 126 -16.00 10.23 -22.94
CA THR A 126 -14.64 9.85 -22.60
C THR A 126 -14.14 10.63 -21.37
N LEU A 127 -13.75 9.92 -20.35
CA LEU A 127 -13.15 10.44 -19.11
C LEU A 127 -11.63 10.63 -19.31
N PHE A 128 -10.97 9.60 -19.82
CA PHE A 128 -9.58 9.61 -20.28
C PHE A 128 -9.37 8.55 -21.37
N SER A 129 -8.18 8.51 -21.96
CA SER A 129 -7.79 7.46 -22.89
C SER A 129 -6.43 6.89 -22.49
N VAL A 130 -6.21 5.61 -22.71
CA VAL A 130 -4.92 4.93 -22.54
C VAL A 130 -4.49 4.40 -23.89
N ALA A 131 -3.36 4.88 -24.42
CA ALA A 131 -2.87 4.52 -25.76
C ALA A 131 -3.93 4.68 -26.87
N GLY A 132 -4.76 5.73 -26.78
CA GLY A 132 -5.85 5.98 -27.72
C GLY A 132 -7.14 5.21 -27.48
N VAL A 133 -7.15 4.24 -26.54
CA VAL A 133 -8.37 3.49 -26.17
C VAL A 133 -9.14 4.30 -25.11
N PRO A 134 -10.37 4.76 -25.42
CA PRO A 134 -11.13 5.58 -24.50
C PRO A 134 -11.65 4.77 -23.30
N ARG A 135 -11.70 5.42 -22.17
CA ARG A 135 -12.42 5.01 -20.96
C ARG A 135 -13.48 6.06 -20.67
N THR A 136 -14.72 5.60 -20.58
CA THR A 136 -15.88 6.49 -20.42
C THR A 136 -16.18 6.76 -18.96
N VAL A 137 -17.05 7.72 -18.69
CA VAL A 137 -17.61 7.95 -17.36
C VAL A 137 -18.38 6.71 -16.88
N GLU A 138 -19.06 5.98 -17.77
CA GLU A 138 -19.78 4.75 -17.45
C GLU A 138 -18.85 3.62 -17.01
N ASP A 139 -17.69 3.49 -17.65
CA ASP A 139 -16.66 2.52 -17.26
C ASP A 139 -16.17 2.80 -15.84
N PHE A 140 -15.91 4.07 -15.52
CA PHE A 140 -15.53 4.48 -14.17
C PHE A 140 -16.63 4.20 -13.14
N VAL A 141 -17.90 4.53 -13.46
CA VAL A 141 -19.05 4.26 -12.58
C VAL A 141 -19.17 2.76 -12.31
N THR A 142 -19.05 1.95 -13.36
CA THR A 142 -19.08 0.48 -13.25
C THR A 142 -17.95 -0.05 -12.37
N TRP A 143 -16.72 0.43 -12.59
CA TRP A 143 -15.56 0.09 -11.78
C TRP A 143 -15.76 0.48 -10.31
N ALA A 144 -16.27 1.68 -10.04
CA ALA A 144 -16.55 2.18 -8.69
C ALA A 144 -17.63 1.35 -7.98
N ASN A 145 -18.71 0.99 -8.69
CA ASN A 145 -19.82 0.18 -8.18
C ASN A 145 -19.40 -1.28 -7.87
N ALA A 146 -18.35 -1.78 -8.50
CA ALA A 146 -17.80 -3.10 -8.19
C ALA A 146 -17.12 -3.17 -6.80
N GLY A 147 -17.34 -2.20 -5.92
CA GLY A 147 -16.84 -2.18 -4.54
C GLY A 147 -15.35 -1.84 -4.43
N LYS A 148 -14.81 -1.19 -5.42
CA LYS A 148 -13.39 -0.81 -5.47
C LYS A 148 -13.05 0.38 -4.55
N ILE A 149 -14.03 1.19 -4.15
CA ILE A 149 -13.86 2.31 -3.23
C ILE A 149 -13.73 1.81 -1.79
N ARG A 150 -12.65 2.20 -1.11
CA ARG A 150 -12.30 1.63 0.20
C ARG A 150 -12.32 2.64 1.36
N ASP A 151 -12.20 3.92 1.08
CA ASP A 151 -12.13 4.97 2.12
C ASP A 151 -13.36 5.88 2.02
N LEU A 152 -14.29 5.68 2.95
CA LEU A 152 -15.58 6.41 2.99
C LEU A 152 -15.56 7.59 3.97
N ASN A 153 -14.39 7.93 4.54
CA ASN A 153 -14.29 8.96 5.59
C ASN A 153 -13.96 10.36 5.06
N ARG A 154 -13.95 10.55 3.75
CA ARG A 154 -13.62 11.82 3.10
C ARG A 154 -14.83 12.43 2.40
N PRO A 155 -14.86 13.75 2.18
CA PRO A 155 -15.89 14.38 1.35
C PRO A 155 -15.96 13.74 -0.03
N ALA A 156 -17.18 13.56 -0.55
CA ALA A 156 -17.42 12.79 -1.78
C ALA A 156 -16.74 13.41 -3.02
N ASP A 157 -16.63 14.72 -3.09
CA ASP A 157 -15.93 15.46 -4.13
C ASP A 157 -14.42 15.17 -4.15
N VAL A 158 -13.80 15.14 -2.97
CA VAL A 158 -12.36 14.78 -2.83
C VAL A 158 -12.14 13.33 -3.19
N MET A 159 -13.05 12.42 -2.79
CA MET A 159 -12.97 11.00 -3.08
C MET A 159 -13.03 10.72 -4.57
N VAL A 160 -13.94 11.37 -5.31
CA VAL A 160 -14.06 11.16 -6.76
C VAL A 160 -12.76 11.46 -7.50
N VAL A 161 -12.08 12.55 -7.17
CA VAL A 161 -10.81 12.90 -7.79
C VAL A 161 -9.77 11.82 -7.58
N GLN A 162 -9.64 11.34 -6.33
CA GLN A 162 -8.69 10.29 -5.98
C GLN A 162 -9.02 8.94 -6.60
N GLU A 163 -10.31 8.59 -6.69
CA GLU A 163 -10.73 7.32 -7.27
C GLU A 163 -10.63 7.32 -8.81
N VAL A 164 -10.82 8.47 -9.46
CA VAL A 164 -10.54 8.62 -10.90
C VAL A 164 -9.05 8.45 -11.18
N ASP A 165 -8.17 9.07 -10.38
CA ASP A 165 -6.73 8.89 -10.50
C ASP A 165 -6.33 7.42 -10.28
N ARG A 166 -6.93 6.75 -9.32
CA ARG A 166 -6.69 5.33 -9.04
C ARG A 166 -7.18 4.43 -10.17
N TYR A 167 -8.35 4.71 -10.73
CA TYR A 167 -8.87 3.99 -11.89
C TYR A 167 -7.93 4.14 -13.10
N LEU A 168 -7.49 5.36 -13.39
CA LEU A 168 -6.50 5.62 -14.44
C LEU A 168 -5.20 4.84 -14.20
N GLU A 169 -4.72 4.79 -12.96
CA GLU A 169 -3.53 4.04 -12.59
C GLU A 169 -3.71 2.52 -12.83
N GLU A 170 -4.84 1.94 -12.42
CA GLU A 170 -5.14 0.52 -12.65
C GLU A 170 -5.20 0.21 -14.17
N GLU A 171 -5.82 1.06 -14.97
CA GLU A 171 -5.92 0.88 -16.42
C GLU A 171 -4.55 1.00 -17.12
N LEU A 172 -3.71 1.95 -16.69
CA LEU A 172 -2.35 2.10 -17.23
C LEU A 172 -1.48 0.87 -16.93
N LEU A 173 -1.53 0.36 -15.71
CA LEU A 173 -0.76 -0.82 -15.31
C LEU A 173 -1.26 -2.07 -16.03
N ALA A 174 -2.59 -2.24 -16.14
CA ALA A 174 -3.16 -3.36 -16.87
C ALA A 174 -2.78 -3.33 -18.36
N TYR A 175 -2.78 -2.15 -18.97
CA TYR A 175 -2.33 -1.99 -20.35
C TYR A 175 -0.85 -2.31 -20.52
N GLU A 176 0.02 -1.81 -19.64
CA GLU A 176 1.47 -2.10 -19.67
C GLU A 176 1.73 -3.60 -19.52
N ASP A 177 1.02 -4.29 -18.61
CA ASP A 177 1.16 -5.75 -18.43
C ASP A 177 0.85 -6.50 -19.74
N THR A 178 -0.19 -6.10 -20.49
CA THR A 178 -0.49 -6.71 -21.80
C THR A 178 0.61 -6.46 -22.84
N GLN A 179 1.28 -5.29 -22.78
CA GLN A 179 2.40 -5.00 -23.69
C GLN A 179 3.64 -5.83 -23.35
N LEU A 180 3.90 -6.08 -22.08
CA LEU A 180 5.02 -6.91 -21.62
C LEU A 180 4.81 -8.38 -22.00
N GLU A 181 3.60 -8.91 -21.85
CA GLU A 181 3.26 -10.29 -22.28
C GLU A 181 3.39 -10.46 -23.80
N GLY A 182 3.11 -9.42 -24.60
CA GLY A 182 3.26 -9.46 -26.05
C GLY A 182 4.70 -9.35 -26.55
N LYS A 183 5.66 -8.98 -25.68
CA LYS A 183 7.08 -8.82 -26.03
C LYS A 183 7.93 -10.04 -25.66
N HIS A 184 7.37 -11.03 -24.99
CA HIS A 184 8.00 -12.29 -24.58
C HIS A 184 7.20 -13.49 -25.08
#